data_a320bb1df3ffea3538bce18d4b9a868d
#
_entry.id   a320bb1df3ffea3538bce18d4b9a868d
#
_cell.length_a   1.000
_cell.length_b   1.000
_cell.length_c   1.000
_cell.angle_alpha   90.00
_cell.angle_beta   90.00
_cell.angle_gamma   90.00
#
_symmetry.space_group_name_H-M   'P 1'
#
loop_
_entity.id
_entity.type
_entity.pdbx_description
1 polymer ?
#
loop_
_entity_poly.entity_id
_entity_poly.type
_entity_poly.pdbx_seq_one_letter_code
_entity_poly.pdbx_strand_id
1 'polypeptide(L)'
;DRHLPDKAIDIIDEAGAAQRIAVGKKKKKVIGKLEIEGIISKIARVPSQSVSNDDRSKLKTLDRDLNAVVFGQERAIDALSSSIKMSRSGLGNPRKPVGAFLFSGPTGVGKTEVARQLAYTMGIELVRFDMSDYMERHAVSRLIGAPPGYVGFDQGGLLTEALVKQPHCVLLLDEIEKAHPDIFNILLQVMDHGTLTDNNGRQADFRNAIIIMTTNAGAAEISKNTMGFTEAISAGDELAEIKRQFTPEFRNRLDSIVSF
;
A
#
# COMPACT_ATOMS: atom_id res chain seq x y z
N ASP A 1 -3.63 19.94 8.71
CA ASP A 1 -4.63 20.96 8.35
C ASP A 1 -4.31 22.39 8.83
N ARG A 2 -3.08 22.69 9.19
CA ARG A 2 -2.63 24.04 9.54
C ARG A 2 -1.87 24.68 8.39
N HIS A 3 -1.91 26.01 8.30
CA HIS A 3 -1.20 26.77 7.28
C HIS A 3 0.11 27.36 7.83
N LEU A 4 1.00 27.79 6.94
CA LEU A 4 2.14 28.60 7.33
C LEU A 4 1.65 30.01 7.72
N PRO A 5 2.20 30.63 8.78
CA PRO A 5 3.40 30.23 9.56
C PRO A 5 3.12 29.26 10.73
N ASP A 6 1.88 28.99 11.11
CA ASP A 6 1.52 28.23 12.32
C ASP A 6 2.16 26.84 12.37
N LYS A 7 2.21 26.13 11.23
CA LYS A 7 2.91 24.84 11.13
C LYS A 7 4.37 24.92 11.55
N ALA A 8 5.06 25.99 11.18
CA ALA A 8 6.47 26.14 11.47
C ALA A 8 6.68 26.43 12.96
N ILE A 9 5.82 27.24 13.55
CA ILE A 9 5.86 27.61 14.97
C ILE A 9 5.62 26.35 15.82
N ASP A 10 4.59 25.56 15.52
CA ASP A 10 4.30 24.31 16.22
C ASP A 10 5.47 23.32 16.21
N ILE A 11 6.13 23.19 15.04
CA ILE A 11 7.29 22.28 14.91
C ILE A 11 8.47 22.79 15.77
N ILE A 12 8.71 24.08 15.81
CA ILE A 12 9.79 24.67 16.61
C ILE A 12 9.51 24.48 18.10
N ASP A 13 8.27 24.71 18.52
CA ASP A 13 7.86 24.54 19.91
C ASP A 13 7.95 23.09 20.36
N GLU A 14 7.48 22.15 19.54
CA GLU A 14 7.59 20.72 19.82
C GLU A 14 9.08 20.27 19.88
N ALA A 15 9.91 20.80 18.99
CA ALA A 15 11.34 20.56 19.00
C ALA A 15 12.00 21.08 20.29
N GLY A 16 11.63 22.28 20.71
CA GLY A 16 12.08 22.87 21.98
C GLY A 16 11.64 22.05 23.18
N ALA A 17 10.39 21.63 23.24
CA ALA A 17 9.83 20.80 24.30
C ALA A 17 10.52 19.44 24.36
N ALA A 18 10.73 18.76 23.24
CA ALA A 18 11.42 17.48 23.18
C ALA A 18 12.85 17.57 23.71
N GLN A 19 13.57 18.67 23.42
CA GLN A 19 14.93 18.89 23.93
C GLN A 19 14.96 19.24 25.43
N ARG A 20 13.92 19.88 25.97
CA ARG A 20 13.82 20.14 27.41
C ARG A 20 13.63 18.86 28.22
N ILE A 21 12.87 17.90 27.69
CA ILE A 21 12.57 16.62 28.31
C ILE A 21 13.71 15.61 28.14
N ALA A 22 14.58 15.80 27.12
CA ALA A 22 15.69 14.91 26.85
C ALA A 22 16.70 14.86 28.02
N VAL A 23 17.10 13.64 28.42
CA VAL A 23 18.00 13.38 29.54
C VAL A 23 19.37 12.93 29.01
N GLY A 24 20.45 13.42 29.67
CA GLY A 24 21.82 12.98 29.41
C GLY A 24 22.36 13.37 28.03
N LYS A 25 23.08 12.43 27.39
CA LYS A 25 23.76 12.67 26.08
C LYS A 25 22.82 13.04 24.92
N LYS A 26 21.50 12.83 25.08
CA LYS A 26 20.49 13.19 24.07
C LYS A 26 20.14 14.69 24.09
N LYS A 27 20.51 15.42 25.15
CA LYS A 27 20.23 16.86 25.26
C LYS A 27 21.24 17.65 24.43
N LYS A 28 20.76 18.27 23.37
CA LYS A 28 21.58 19.12 22.48
C LYS A 28 21.34 20.59 22.80
N LYS A 29 22.39 21.40 22.69
CA LYS A 29 22.28 22.87 22.89
C LYS A 29 21.67 23.58 21.68
N VAL A 30 21.78 22.98 20.51
CA VAL A 30 21.28 23.53 19.24
C VAL A 30 20.40 22.48 18.58
N ILE A 31 19.21 22.90 18.16
CA ILE A 31 18.27 22.09 17.38
C ILE A 31 18.64 22.29 15.91
N GLY A 32 19.12 21.24 15.28
CA GLY A 32 19.49 21.25 13.86
C GLY A 32 18.39 20.66 12.96
N LYS A 33 18.73 20.57 11.68
CA LYS A 33 17.82 20.04 10.65
C LYS A 33 17.32 18.61 10.97
N LEU A 34 18.20 17.72 11.45
CA LEU A 34 17.86 16.33 11.77
C LEU A 34 16.85 16.22 12.91
N GLU A 35 16.94 17.09 13.91
CA GLU A 35 15.99 17.11 15.03
C GLU A 35 14.59 17.56 14.54
N ILE A 36 14.55 18.58 13.70
CA ILE A 36 13.32 19.09 13.08
C ILE A 36 12.70 18.02 12.17
N GLU A 37 13.49 17.37 11.31
CA GLU A 37 13.03 16.27 10.46
C GLU A 37 12.48 15.11 11.28
N GLY A 38 13.11 14.76 12.40
CA GLY A 38 12.62 13.73 13.31
C GLY A 38 11.28 14.07 13.97
N ILE A 39 11.00 15.34 14.23
CA ILE A 39 9.72 15.79 14.79
C ILE A 39 8.65 15.84 13.70
N ILE A 40 8.97 16.36 12.52
CA ILE A 40 8.08 16.33 11.36
C ILE A 40 7.65 14.88 11.07
N SER A 41 8.61 13.96 11.10
CA SER A 41 8.37 12.53 10.92
C SER A 41 7.36 11.98 11.93
N LYS A 42 7.48 12.35 13.20
CA LYS A 42 6.53 11.93 14.25
C LYS A 42 5.14 12.54 14.08
N ILE A 43 5.07 13.84 13.84
CA ILE A 43 3.80 14.58 13.70
C ILE A 43 3.06 14.13 12.44
N ALA A 44 3.77 14.07 11.31
CA ALA A 44 3.20 13.68 10.02
C ALA A 44 3.03 12.18 9.84
N ARG A 45 3.55 11.37 10.79
CA ARG A 45 3.62 9.90 10.69
C ARG A 45 4.29 9.43 9.39
N VAL A 46 5.26 10.21 8.92
CA VAL A 46 6.07 9.92 7.75
C VAL A 46 7.35 9.26 8.23
N PRO A 47 7.85 8.18 7.60
CA PRO A 47 9.16 7.64 7.94
C PRO A 47 10.22 8.73 7.91
N SER A 48 11.09 8.80 8.93
CA SER A 48 12.13 9.82 9.04
C SER A 48 13.07 9.85 7.81
N GLN A 49 13.16 8.74 7.12
CA GLN A 49 13.94 8.56 5.90
C GLN A 49 13.30 9.21 4.67
N SER A 50 11.98 9.43 4.65
CA SER A 50 11.29 10.06 3.52
C SER A 50 11.40 11.60 3.52
N VAL A 51 11.91 12.19 4.61
CA VAL A 51 12.14 13.63 4.74
C VAL A 51 13.53 14.04 4.27
N SER A 52 14.45 13.08 4.10
CA SER A 52 15.84 13.32 3.68
C SER A 52 16.10 13.00 2.21
N ASN A 53 17.22 13.48 1.67
CA ASN A 53 17.73 13.14 0.31
C ASN A 53 17.99 11.63 0.11
N ASP A 54 17.89 10.82 1.16
CA ASP A 54 18.10 9.38 1.18
C ASP A 54 16.98 8.62 0.43
N ASP A 55 15.78 9.19 0.37
CA ASP A 55 14.64 8.58 -0.35
C ASP A 55 14.91 8.48 -1.87
N ARG A 56 15.59 9.50 -2.44
CA ARG A 56 15.98 9.47 -3.86
C ARG A 56 17.04 8.40 -4.16
N SER A 57 17.96 8.17 -3.24
CA SER A 57 19.00 7.15 -3.42
C SER A 57 18.40 5.75 -3.35
N LYS A 58 17.49 5.49 -2.43
CA LYS A 58 16.76 4.22 -2.29
C LYS A 58 15.88 3.92 -3.50
N LEU A 59 15.17 4.92 -4.01
CA LEU A 59 14.37 4.76 -5.23
C LEU A 59 15.21 4.43 -6.47
N LYS A 60 16.45 4.94 -6.54
CA LYS A 60 17.35 4.61 -7.65
C LYS A 60 17.82 3.15 -7.65
N THR A 61 18.00 2.58 -6.47
CA THR A 61 18.49 1.19 -6.30
C THR A 61 17.39 0.19 -6.03
N LEU A 62 16.12 0.63 -5.99
CA LEU A 62 14.97 -0.19 -5.59
C LEU A 62 14.85 -1.50 -6.40
N ASP A 63 14.97 -1.40 -7.71
CA ASP A 63 14.94 -2.54 -8.63
C ASP A 63 16.09 -3.52 -8.36
N ARG A 64 17.32 -3.02 -8.21
CA ARG A 64 18.48 -3.83 -7.89
C ARG A 64 18.35 -4.52 -6.53
N ASP A 65 17.89 -3.76 -5.53
CA ASP A 65 17.82 -4.24 -4.16
C ASP A 65 16.68 -5.29 -4.00
N LEU A 66 15.57 -5.14 -4.74
CA LEU A 66 14.51 -6.16 -4.83
C LEU A 66 14.98 -7.40 -5.60
N ASN A 67 15.64 -7.24 -6.74
CA ASN A 67 16.17 -8.36 -7.53
C ASN A 67 17.26 -9.15 -6.78
N ALA A 68 17.94 -8.55 -5.82
CA ALA A 68 18.92 -9.24 -4.98
C ALA A 68 18.28 -10.21 -3.98
N VAL A 69 17.00 -10.07 -3.66
CA VAL A 69 16.30 -10.83 -2.62
C VAL A 69 15.18 -11.71 -3.20
N VAL A 70 14.56 -11.27 -4.31
CA VAL A 70 13.48 -11.97 -4.98
C VAL A 70 13.96 -12.44 -6.35
N PHE A 71 14.02 -13.75 -6.56
CA PHE A 71 14.53 -14.36 -7.78
C PHE A 71 13.41 -14.77 -8.74
N GLY A 72 13.66 -14.62 -10.05
CA GLY A 72 12.74 -15.08 -11.09
C GLY A 72 11.52 -14.17 -11.32
N GLN A 73 11.51 -12.97 -10.74
CA GLN A 73 10.39 -12.02 -10.84
C GLN A 73 10.83 -10.63 -11.35
N GLU A 74 11.83 -10.61 -12.25
CA GLU A 74 12.45 -9.37 -12.74
C GLU A 74 11.41 -8.45 -13.40
N ARG A 75 10.50 -9.01 -14.21
CA ARG A 75 9.43 -8.23 -14.87
C ARG A 75 8.48 -7.57 -13.88
N ALA A 76 8.14 -8.30 -12.82
CA ALA A 76 7.28 -7.81 -11.75
C ALA A 76 7.95 -6.64 -11.01
N ILE A 77 9.21 -6.83 -10.66
CA ILE A 77 10.02 -5.83 -9.95
C ILE A 77 10.22 -4.58 -10.79
N ASP A 78 10.49 -4.72 -12.09
CA ASP A 78 10.67 -3.59 -13.00
C ASP A 78 9.39 -2.77 -13.16
N ALA A 79 8.24 -3.41 -13.36
CA ALA A 79 6.94 -2.75 -13.46
C ALA A 79 6.60 -1.99 -12.17
N LEU A 80 6.78 -2.65 -11.02
CA LEU A 80 6.54 -2.07 -9.70
C LEU A 80 7.46 -0.87 -9.43
N SER A 81 8.76 -1.05 -9.63
CA SER A 81 9.77 -0.01 -9.39
C SER A 81 9.57 1.20 -10.29
N SER A 82 9.24 0.98 -11.56
CA SER A 82 8.98 2.06 -12.53
C SER A 82 7.77 2.89 -12.14
N SER A 83 6.67 2.26 -11.75
CA SER A 83 5.44 2.95 -11.32
C SER A 83 5.69 3.74 -10.03
N ILE A 84 6.40 3.17 -9.06
CA ILE A 84 6.74 3.85 -7.81
C ILE A 84 7.66 5.06 -8.08
N LYS A 85 8.69 4.89 -8.93
CA LYS A 85 9.59 5.97 -9.32
C LYS A 85 8.83 7.10 -10.02
N MET A 86 7.91 6.77 -10.90
CA MET A 86 7.07 7.74 -11.62
C MET A 86 6.16 8.53 -10.66
N SER A 87 5.47 7.84 -9.76
CA SER A 87 4.61 8.47 -8.76
C SER A 87 5.41 9.40 -7.83
N ARG A 88 6.56 8.96 -7.34
CA ARG A 88 7.41 9.73 -6.43
C ARG A 88 8.19 10.87 -7.10
N SER A 89 8.32 10.87 -8.43
CA SER A 89 8.91 11.99 -9.18
C SER A 89 7.98 13.20 -9.34
N GLY A 90 6.73 13.10 -8.86
CA GLY A 90 5.72 14.15 -9.00
C GLY A 90 4.97 14.12 -10.32
N LEU A 91 5.20 13.12 -11.17
CA LEU A 91 4.48 12.92 -12.44
C LEU A 91 3.15 12.18 -12.23
N GLY A 92 2.97 11.54 -11.06
CA GLY A 92 1.73 10.87 -10.68
C GLY A 92 0.60 11.86 -10.33
N ASN A 93 -0.64 11.37 -10.33
CA ASN A 93 -1.77 12.15 -9.88
C ASN A 93 -1.73 12.30 -8.34
N PRO A 94 -1.65 13.52 -7.78
CA PRO A 94 -1.53 13.73 -6.32
C PRO A 94 -2.77 13.32 -5.53
N ARG A 95 -3.88 13.02 -6.21
CA ARG A 95 -5.13 12.56 -5.59
C ARG A 95 -5.26 11.05 -5.51
N LYS A 96 -4.37 10.30 -6.16
CA LYS A 96 -4.39 8.82 -6.19
C LYS A 96 -3.35 8.23 -5.25
N PRO A 97 -3.46 6.95 -4.89
CA PRO A 97 -2.39 6.20 -4.24
C PRO A 97 -1.07 6.26 -5.02
N VAL A 98 0.06 5.94 -4.38
CA VAL A 98 1.38 5.86 -5.04
C VAL A 98 1.34 4.88 -6.22
N GLY A 99 0.60 3.78 -6.05
CA GLY A 99 0.35 2.82 -7.10
C GLY A 99 -0.63 1.74 -6.63
N ALA A 100 -1.36 1.14 -7.58
CA ALA A 100 -2.28 0.04 -7.37
C ALA A 100 -1.93 -1.11 -8.32
N PHE A 101 -1.50 -2.25 -7.77
CA PHE A 101 -0.95 -3.39 -8.50
C PHE A 101 -1.76 -4.65 -8.24
N LEU A 102 -2.00 -5.43 -9.29
CA LEU A 102 -2.56 -6.77 -9.18
C LEU A 102 -1.49 -7.80 -9.51
N PHE A 103 -1.10 -8.61 -8.55
CA PHE A 103 -0.18 -9.74 -8.72
C PHE A 103 -0.97 -11.01 -8.98
N SER A 104 -0.84 -11.57 -10.15
CA SER A 104 -1.49 -12.81 -10.56
C SER A 104 -0.50 -13.96 -10.67
N GLY A 105 -0.99 -15.18 -10.47
CA GLY A 105 -0.17 -16.38 -10.59
C GLY A 105 -0.48 -17.42 -9.52
N PRO A 106 0.11 -18.63 -9.61
CA PRO A 106 -0.16 -19.72 -8.68
C PRO A 106 0.26 -19.40 -7.24
N THR A 107 -0.29 -20.17 -6.30
CA THR A 107 0.12 -20.06 -4.90
C THR A 107 1.58 -20.48 -4.74
N GLY A 108 2.34 -19.77 -3.90
CA GLY A 108 3.73 -20.12 -3.56
C GLY A 108 4.80 -19.53 -4.49
N VAL A 109 4.46 -18.80 -5.55
CA VAL A 109 5.44 -18.17 -6.48
C VAL A 109 6.12 -16.91 -5.95
N GLY A 110 5.74 -16.43 -4.75
CA GLY A 110 6.43 -15.30 -4.10
C GLY A 110 5.67 -13.96 -4.13
N LYS A 111 4.40 -13.90 -4.57
CA LYS A 111 3.62 -12.66 -4.62
C LYS A 111 3.64 -11.86 -3.31
N THR A 112 3.32 -12.52 -2.20
CA THR A 112 3.32 -11.92 -0.85
C THR A 112 4.73 -11.53 -0.41
N GLU A 113 5.77 -12.29 -0.82
CA GLU A 113 7.15 -12.01 -0.46
C GLU A 113 7.66 -10.73 -1.15
N VAL A 114 7.32 -10.51 -2.41
CA VAL A 114 7.64 -9.25 -3.11
C VAL A 114 7.08 -8.04 -2.37
N ALA A 115 5.82 -8.11 -1.91
CA ALA A 115 5.20 -7.04 -1.14
C ALA A 115 5.92 -6.78 0.19
N ARG A 116 6.35 -7.85 0.88
CA ARG A 116 7.11 -7.76 2.14
C ARG A 116 8.48 -7.13 1.92
N GLN A 117 9.21 -7.58 0.90
CA GLN A 117 10.53 -7.07 0.58
C GLN A 117 10.48 -5.62 0.09
N LEU A 118 9.43 -5.23 -0.64
CA LEU A 118 9.19 -3.85 -1.01
C LEU A 118 9.04 -2.96 0.23
N ALA A 119 8.18 -3.36 1.18
CA ALA A 119 7.97 -2.62 2.42
C ALA A 119 9.27 -2.47 3.21
N TYR A 120 10.04 -3.56 3.33
CA TYR A 120 11.33 -3.57 4.02
C TYR A 120 12.35 -2.65 3.35
N THR A 121 12.53 -2.74 2.03
CA THR A 121 13.49 -1.94 1.26
C THR A 121 13.15 -0.46 1.30
N MET A 122 11.87 -0.12 1.24
CA MET A 122 11.40 1.27 1.38
C MET A 122 11.40 1.78 2.82
N GLY A 123 11.53 0.91 3.82
CA GLY A 123 11.46 1.27 5.23
C GLY A 123 10.08 1.74 5.68
N ILE A 124 9.04 1.18 5.11
CA ILE A 124 7.63 1.44 5.45
C ILE A 124 6.96 0.17 5.95
N GLU A 125 5.83 0.31 6.65
CA GLU A 125 5.10 -0.83 7.20
C GLU A 125 4.35 -1.63 6.12
N LEU A 126 4.24 -2.94 6.34
CA LEU A 126 3.37 -3.82 5.58
C LEU A 126 2.05 -4.01 6.36
N VAL A 127 0.98 -3.50 5.80
CA VAL A 127 -0.39 -3.73 6.31
C VAL A 127 -1.03 -4.80 5.45
N ARG A 128 -1.33 -5.96 6.04
CA ARG A 128 -1.89 -7.12 5.31
C ARG A 128 -3.31 -7.42 5.77
N PHE A 129 -4.18 -7.64 4.80
CA PHE A 129 -5.52 -8.20 4.99
C PHE A 129 -5.69 -9.42 4.07
N ASP A 130 -6.13 -10.54 4.65
CA ASP A 130 -6.50 -11.73 3.90
C ASP A 130 -7.98 -11.60 3.51
N MET A 131 -8.26 -11.57 2.22
CA MET A 131 -9.62 -11.37 1.73
C MET A 131 -10.52 -12.58 1.92
N SER A 132 -9.95 -13.74 2.26
CA SER A 132 -10.72 -14.90 2.69
C SER A 132 -11.54 -14.64 3.96
N ASP A 133 -11.06 -13.74 4.82
CA ASP A 133 -11.75 -13.32 6.05
C ASP A 133 -12.93 -12.36 5.75
N TYR A 134 -13.02 -11.84 4.52
CA TYR A 134 -13.97 -10.81 4.11
C TYR A 134 -14.87 -11.25 2.94
N MET A 135 -15.22 -12.54 2.89
CA MET A 135 -16.12 -13.12 1.89
C MET A 135 -17.58 -12.75 2.15
N GLU A 136 -17.94 -12.58 3.40
CA GLU A 136 -19.30 -12.33 3.85
C GLU A 136 -19.56 -10.83 4.06
N ARG A 137 -20.79 -10.39 3.80
CA ARG A 137 -21.16 -8.97 3.94
C ARG A 137 -20.94 -8.41 5.35
N HIS A 138 -21.15 -9.21 6.38
CA HIS A 138 -20.90 -8.76 7.75
C HIS A 138 -19.40 -8.55 8.04
N ALA A 139 -18.52 -9.29 7.38
CA ALA A 139 -17.08 -9.11 7.51
C ALA A 139 -16.61 -7.81 6.82
N VAL A 140 -17.28 -7.38 5.73
CA VAL A 140 -17.02 -6.07 5.11
C VAL A 140 -17.26 -4.93 6.10
N SER A 141 -18.32 -5.04 6.92
CA SER A 141 -18.59 -4.04 7.97
C SER A 141 -17.48 -3.95 9.02
N ARG A 142 -16.71 -5.00 9.26
CA ARG A 142 -15.51 -4.95 10.13
C ARG A 142 -14.37 -4.19 9.44
N LEU A 143 -14.28 -4.29 8.13
CA LEU A 143 -13.19 -3.65 7.37
C LEU A 143 -13.38 -2.12 7.28
N ILE A 144 -14.62 -1.65 7.09
CA ILE A 144 -14.96 -0.24 6.87
C ILE A 144 -15.84 0.39 7.96
N GLY A 145 -16.09 -0.33 9.06
CA GLY A 145 -16.98 0.09 10.14
C GLY A 145 -18.43 -0.36 9.91
N ALA A 146 -19.14 -0.65 11.00
CA ALA A 146 -20.55 -0.99 10.94
C ALA A 146 -21.42 0.26 10.74
N PRO A 147 -22.53 0.18 9.99
CA PRO A 147 -23.48 1.28 9.89
C PRO A 147 -24.12 1.62 11.25
N PRO A 148 -24.61 2.86 11.43
CA PRO A 148 -25.32 3.25 12.65
C PRO A 148 -26.48 2.30 12.96
N GLY A 149 -26.59 1.88 14.24
CA GLY A 149 -27.62 0.96 14.72
C GLY A 149 -27.26 -0.53 14.66
N TYR A 150 -26.11 -0.90 14.13
CA TYR A 150 -25.61 -2.27 14.16
C TYR A 150 -24.62 -2.48 15.31
N VAL A 151 -24.52 -3.74 15.79
CA VAL A 151 -23.56 -4.13 16.82
C VAL A 151 -22.13 -3.88 16.31
N GLY A 152 -21.32 -3.17 17.10
CA GLY A 152 -19.95 -2.80 16.72
C GLY A 152 -19.83 -1.46 15.99
N PHE A 153 -20.89 -0.63 15.91
CA PHE A 153 -20.81 0.71 15.31
C PHE A 153 -19.73 1.60 15.94
N ASP A 154 -19.49 1.50 17.26
CA ASP A 154 -18.45 2.27 17.94
C ASP A 154 -17.02 1.86 17.55
N GLN A 155 -16.86 0.71 16.91
CA GLN A 155 -15.58 0.24 16.40
C GLN A 155 -15.37 0.81 14.99
N GLY A 156 -14.29 1.56 14.79
CA GLY A 156 -13.90 2.03 13.47
C GLY A 156 -13.60 0.87 12.51
N GLY A 157 -13.56 1.16 11.21
CA GLY A 157 -13.16 0.17 10.22
C GLY A 157 -11.67 -0.21 10.37
N LEU A 158 -11.38 -1.50 10.34
CA LEU A 158 -10.00 -2.00 10.49
C LEU A 158 -9.06 -1.42 9.42
N LEU A 159 -9.56 -1.27 8.18
CA LEU A 159 -8.79 -0.70 7.08
C LEU A 159 -8.51 0.79 7.32
N THR A 160 -9.52 1.56 7.69
CA THR A 160 -9.36 3.00 7.95
C THR A 160 -8.47 3.24 9.17
N GLU A 161 -8.62 2.45 10.24
CA GLU A 161 -7.74 2.56 11.40
C GLU A 161 -6.29 2.24 11.08
N ALA A 162 -6.04 1.20 10.30
CA ALA A 162 -4.69 0.82 9.90
C ALA A 162 -4.01 1.95 9.10
N LEU A 163 -4.71 2.53 8.13
CA LEU A 163 -4.18 3.62 7.29
C LEU A 163 -4.04 4.95 8.07
N VAL A 164 -4.92 5.24 9.03
CA VAL A 164 -4.76 6.40 9.93
C VAL A 164 -3.53 6.22 10.83
N LYS A 165 -3.25 5.00 11.27
CA LYS A 165 -2.04 4.69 12.06
C LYS A 165 -0.77 4.72 11.21
N GLN A 166 -0.85 4.19 9.98
CA GLN A 166 0.28 3.99 9.06
C GLN A 166 -0.07 4.52 7.66
N PRO A 167 -0.10 5.86 7.46
CA PRO A 167 -0.48 6.44 6.17
C PRO A 167 0.55 6.18 5.07
N HIS A 168 1.81 5.88 5.42
CA HIS A 168 2.87 5.44 4.51
C HIS A 168 3.10 3.94 4.70
N CYS A 169 2.46 3.13 3.90
CA CYS A 169 2.55 1.67 4.00
C CYS A 169 2.45 0.99 2.63
N VAL A 170 2.84 -0.26 2.59
CA VAL A 170 2.39 -1.21 1.58
C VAL A 170 1.13 -1.86 2.11
N LEU A 171 -0.01 -1.60 1.46
CA LEU A 171 -1.27 -2.27 1.74
C LEU A 171 -1.37 -3.51 0.86
N LEU A 172 -1.30 -4.68 1.48
CA LEU A 172 -1.43 -5.97 0.82
C LEU A 172 -2.82 -6.55 1.07
N LEU A 173 -3.58 -6.74 0.01
CA LEU A 173 -4.88 -7.41 0.00
C LEU A 173 -4.67 -8.78 -0.64
N ASP A 174 -4.56 -9.81 0.19
CA ASP A 174 -4.23 -11.16 -0.26
C ASP A 174 -5.50 -11.89 -0.71
N GLU A 175 -5.45 -12.64 -1.83
CA GLU A 175 -6.54 -13.42 -2.41
C GLU A 175 -7.80 -12.57 -2.71
N ILE A 176 -7.63 -11.47 -3.44
CA ILE A 176 -8.68 -10.47 -3.69
C ILE A 176 -9.90 -11.06 -4.39
N GLU A 177 -9.74 -12.15 -5.15
CA GLU A 177 -10.85 -12.88 -5.80
C GLU A 177 -11.86 -13.46 -4.82
N LYS A 178 -11.49 -13.66 -3.55
CA LYS A 178 -12.38 -14.16 -2.50
C LYS A 178 -13.18 -13.06 -1.81
N ALA A 179 -12.81 -11.81 -2.02
CA ALA A 179 -13.45 -10.67 -1.38
C ALA A 179 -14.91 -10.52 -1.78
N HIS A 180 -15.75 -10.08 -0.83
CA HIS A 180 -17.13 -9.70 -1.13
C HIS A 180 -17.16 -8.56 -2.19
N PRO A 181 -18.14 -8.55 -3.11
CA PRO A 181 -18.24 -7.53 -4.17
C PRO A 181 -18.19 -6.09 -3.68
N ASP A 182 -18.72 -5.78 -2.49
CA ASP A 182 -18.69 -4.44 -1.93
C ASP A 182 -17.26 -3.93 -1.67
N ILE A 183 -16.29 -4.82 -1.46
CA ILE A 183 -14.88 -4.43 -1.28
C ILE A 183 -14.30 -3.84 -2.57
N PHE A 184 -14.69 -4.37 -3.73
CA PHE A 184 -14.26 -3.80 -5.00
C PHE A 184 -14.76 -2.37 -5.20
N ASN A 185 -15.98 -2.05 -4.76
CA ASN A 185 -16.53 -0.69 -4.81
C ASN A 185 -15.71 0.27 -3.91
N ILE A 186 -15.31 -0.20 -2.73
CA ILE A 186 -14.44 0.55 -1.82
C ILE A 186 -13.06 0.80 -2.46
N LEU A 187 -12.46 -0.23 -3.06
CA LEU A 187 -11.16 -0.12 -3.72
C LEU A 187 -11.22 0.82 -4.93
N LEU A 188 -12.30 0.82 -5.71
CA LEU A 188 -12.51 1.77 -6.80
C LEU A 188 -12.49 3.21 -6.27
N GLN A 189 -13.22 3.49 -5.18
CA GLN A 189 -13.21 4.81 -4.54
C GLN A 189 -11.80 5.20 -4.07
N VAL A 190 -11.07 4.28 -3.43
CA VAL A 190 -9.71 4.51 -2.96
C VAL A 190 -8.76 4.79 -4.12
N MET A 191 -8.82 4.01 -5.20
CA MET A 191 -7.96 4.19 -6.38
C MET A 191 -8.26 5.49 -7.15
N ASP A 192 -9.50 5.99 -7.12
CA ASP A 192 -9.87 7.22 -7.82
C ASP A 192 -9.60 8.48 -6.99
N HIS A 193 -9.86 8.44 -5.69
CA HIS A 193 -9.83 9.63 -4.82
C HIS A 193 -8.70 9.61 -3.80
N GLY A 194 -8.02 8.49 -3.60
CA GLY A 194 -6.96 8.34 -2.60
C GLY A 194 -7.42 8.53 -1.15
N THR A 195 -8.73 8.51 -0.90
CA THR A 195 -9.31 8.66 0.44
C THR A 195 -10.50 7.73 0.62
N LEU A 196 -10.70 7.28 1.85
CA LEU A 196 -11.85 6.49 2.26
C LEU A 196 -12.40 7.05 3.57
N THR A 197 -13.70 7.28 3.60
CA THR A 197 -14.40 7.64 4.83
C THR A 197 -15.17 6.43 5.32
N ASP A 198 -14.93 6.02 6.56
CA ASP A 198 -15.64 4.92 7.18
C ASP A 198 -17.06 5.33 7.62
N ASN A 199 -17.85 4.36 8.05
CA ASN A 199 -19.22 4.61 8.50
C ASN A 199 -19.30 5.47 9.79
N ASN A 200 -18.17 5.65 10.50
CA ASN A 200 -18.06 6.51 11.69
C ASN A 200 -17.59 7.94 11.33
N GLY A 201 -17.44 8.25 10.05
CA GLY A 201 -16.99 9.55 9.59
C GLY A 201 -15.47 9.75 9.66
N ARG A 202 -14.68 8.72 10.00
CA ARG A 202 -13.21 8.81 9.96
C ARG A 202 -12.73 8.71 8.52
N GLN A 203 -11.92 9.67 8.13
CA GLN A 203 -11.28 9.69 6.82
C GLN A 203 -9.86 9.12 6.92
N ALA A 204 -9.57 8.11 6.10
CA ALA A 204 -8.23 7.56 5.90
C ALA A 204 -7.66 8.05 4.57
N ASP A 205 -6.36 8.39 4.58
CA ASP A 205 -5.63 8.88 3.42
C ASP A 205 -4.74 7.78 2.85
N PHE A 206 -5.00 7.38 1.60
CA PHE A 206 -4.30 6.35 0.85
C PHE A 206 -3.30 6.91 -0.15
N ARG A 207 -3.17 8.24 -0.30
CA ARG A 207 -2.32 8.88 -1.31
C ARG A 207 -0.84 8.55 -1.17
N ASN A 208 -0.42 8.13 0.02
CA ASN A 208 0.94 7.70 0.30
C ASN A 208 1.09 6.18 0.43
N ALA A 209 0.01 5.44 0.24
CA ALA A 209 0.03 3.98 0.28
C ALA A 209 0.34 3.39 -1.10
N ILE A 210 1.03 2.23 -1.10
CA ILE A 210 1.19 1.36 -2.26
C ILE A 210 0.22 0.21 -2.06
N ILE A 211 -0.74 0.06 -2.97
CA ILE A 211 -1.74 -0.99 -2.89
C ILE A 211 -1.30 -2.17 -3.74
N ILE A 212 -1.15 -3.32 -3.12
CA ILE A 212 -0.83 -4.58 -3.79
C ILE A 212 -1.97 -5.56 -3.51
N MET A 213 -2.56 -6.08 -4.55
CA MET A 213 -3.59 -7.12 -4.48
C MET A 213 -3.01 -8.40 -5.08
N THR A 214 -3.21 -9.53 -4.43
CA THR A 214 -2.81 -10.82 -5.00
C THR A 214 -4.03 -11.61 -5.46
N THR A 215 -3.87 -12.38 -6.51
CA THR A 215 -4.89 -13.31 -6.98
C THR A 215 -4.24 -14.61 -7.47
N ASN A 216 -4.97 -15.70 -7.31
CA ASN A 216 -4.63 -16.99 -7.89
C ASN A 216 -5.37 -17.23 -9.23
N ALA A 217 -6.02 -16.21 -9.79
CA ALA A 217 -6.64 -16.25 -11.10
C ALA A 217 -5.61 -16.64 -12.16
N GLY A 218 -6.00 -17.50 -13.07
CA GLY A 218 -5.11 -18.07 -14.11
C GLY A 218 -4.36 -19.33 -13.69
N ALA A 219 -4.13 -19.56 -12.39
CA ALA A 219 -3.43 -20.75 -11.91
C ALA A 219 -4.23 -22.06 -12.11
N ALA A 220 -5.56 -21.99 -12.10
CA ALA A 220 -6.43 -23.18 -12.26
C ALA A 220 -6.41 -23.75 -13.68
N GLU A 221 -6.19 -22.92 -14.70
CA GLU A 221 -6.07 -23.40 -16.09
C GLU A 221 -4.68 -23.95 -16.38
N ILE A 222 -3.65 -23.41 -15.74
CA ILE A 222 -2.28 -23.95 -15.81
C ILE A 222 -2.27 -25.41 -15.35
N SER A 223 -2.96 -25.73 -14.26
CA SER A 223 -3.00 -27.11 -13.73
C SER A 223 -3.86 -28.07 -14.57
N LYS A 224 -4.84 -27.59 -15.33
CA LYS A 224 -5.68 -28.42 -16.22
C LYS A 224 -4.97 -28.78 -17.54
N ASN A 225 -4.12 -27.87 -18.04
CA ASN A 225 -3.42 -28.08 -19.31
C ASN A 225 -2.11 -28.88 -19.17
N THR A 226 -1.63 -29.14 -17.94
CA THR A 226 -0.39 -29.93 -17.69
C THR A 226 -0.58 -31.43 -17.99
N MET A 227 -1.78 -31.89 -18.33
CA MET A 227 -2.04 -33.28 -18.78
C MET A 227 -1.84 -33.53 -20.30
N GLY A 228 -1.45 -32.52 -21.06
CA GLY A 228 -1.16 -32.64 -22.48
C GLY A 228 0.13 -31.90 -22.84
N PHE A 229 1.04 -32.59 -23.51
CA PHE A 229 2.34 -32.10 -24.00
C PHE A 229 2.22 -30.85 -24.87
N THR A 230 2.07 -29.65 -24.30
CA THR A 230 2.29 -28.36 -25.02
C THR A 230 2.76 -27.30 -24.06
N GLU A 231 4.03 -26.98 -24.16
CA GLU A 231 4.73 -25.85 -23.52
C GLU A 231 4.30 -24.52 -24.17
N ALA A 232 3.07 -24.11 -24.03
CA ALA A 232 2.71 -22.74 -24.39
C ALA A 232 1.38 -22.39 -23.71
N ILE A 233 1.41 -22.28 -22.39
CA ILE A 233 0.36 -21.50 -21.71
C ILE A 233 0.65 -20.05 -22.05
N SER A 234 -0.10 -19.54 -23.01
CA SER A 234 0.09 -18.19 -23.46
C SER A 234 -0.32 -17.22 -22.35
N ALA A 235 0.45 -16.17 -22.15
CA ALA A 235 0.08 -15.01 -21.33
C ALA A 235 -1.35 -14.48 -21.67
N GLY A 236 -1.93 -14.95 -22.78
CA GLY A 236 -3.30 -14.69 -23.20
C GLY A 236 -4.36 -15.36 -22.34
N ASP A 237 -4.11 -16.57 -21.84
CA ASP A 237 -5.11 -17.34 -21.07
C ASP A 237 -5.25 -16.80 -19.64
N GLU A 238 -4.15 -16.42 -19.02
CA GLU A 238 -4.15 -15.75 -17.71
C GLU A 238 -4.88 -14.39 -17.76
N LEU A 239 -4.59 -13.59 -18.78
CA LEU A 239 -5.29 -12.33 -19.00
C LEU A 239 -6.79 -12.52 -19.27
N ALA A 240 -7.18 -13.62 -19.92
CA ALA A 240 -8.59 -13.95 -20.17
C ALA A 240 -9.32 -14.26 -18.87
N GLU A 241 -8.68 -15.01 -17.93
CA GLU A 241 -9.25 -15.31 -16.63
C GLU A 241 -9.37 -14.06 -15.75
N ILE A 242 -8.35 -13.22 -15.72
CA ILE A 242 -8.40 -11.91 -15.04
C ILE A 242 -9.55 -11.06 -15.60
N LYS A 243 -9.79 -11.10 -16.92
CA LYS A 243 -10.89 -10.39 -17.56
C LYS A 243 -12.27 -10.93 -17.16
N ARG A 244 -12.37 -12.19 -16.83
CA ARG A 244 -13.62 -12.81 -16.37
C ARG A 244 -13.92 -12.48 -14.92
N GLN A 245 -12.89 -12.49 -14.06
CA GLN A 245 -13.05 -12.30 -12.61
C GLN A 245 -13.19 -10.83 -12.23
N PHE A 246 -12.47 -9.94 -12.91
CA PHE A 246 -12.44 -8.51 -12.56
C PHE A 246 -13.11 -7.67 -13.64
N THR A 247 -13.98 -6.76 -13.22
CA THR A 247 -14.68 -5.85 -14.14
C THR A 247 -13.69 -4.97 -14.92
N PRO A 248 -14.01 -4.54 -16.14
CA PRO A 248 -13.18 -3.60 -16.91
C PRO A 248 -12.89 -2.32 -16.11
N GLU A 249 -13.87 -1.86 -15.35
CA GLU A 249 -13.73 -0.66 -14.52
C GLU A 249 -12.63 -0.82 -13.48
N PHE A 250 -12.61 -1.93 -12.75
CA PHE A 250 -11.58 -2.23 -11.75
C PHE A 250 -10.19 -2.34 -12.40
N ARG A 251 -10.08 -3.09 -13.49
CA ARG A 251 -8.79 -3.28 -14.20
C ARG A 251 -8.19 -1.99 -14.74
N ASN A 252 -9.03 -1.06 -15.20
CA ASN A 252 -8.58 0.23 -15.74
C ASN A 252 -8.08 1.20 -14.66
N ARG A 253 -8.29 0.91 -13.37
CA ARG A 253 -7.75 1.69 -12.24
C ARG A 253 -6.42 1.17 -11.75
N LEU A 254 -6.03 -0.03 -12.14
CA LEU A 254 -4.74 -0.60 -11.81
C LEU A 254 -3.64 0.08 -12.62
N ASP A 255 -2.52 0.38 -11.99
CA ASP A 255 -1.33 0.89 -12.66
C ASP A 255 -0.63 -0.24 -13.43
N SER A 256 -0.65 -1.45 -12.89
CA SER A 256 -0.13 -2.63 -13.58
C SER A 256 -0.76 -3.93 -13.08
N ILE A 257 -0.90 -4.89 -14.00
CA ILE A 257 -1.17 -6.30 -13.70
C ILE A 257 0.13 -7.04 -13.96
N VAL A 258 0.60 -7.74 -12.94
CA VAL A 258 1.92 -8.39 -12.93
C VAL A 258 1.73 -9.88 -12.76
N SER A 259 2.16 -10.66 -13.76
CA SER A 259 2.13 -12.12 -13.74
C SER A 259 3.40 -12.67 -13.11
N PHE A 260 3.22 -13.67 -12.25
CA PHE A 260 4.25 -14.37 -11.48
C PHE A 260 4.41 -15.83 -11.93
#